data_cfa9356e229ed9b8d1accaa9b0080d2d
#
_entry.id   cfa9356e229ed9b8d1accaa9b0080d2d
#
_cell.length_a   1.000
_cell.length_b   1.000
_cell.length_c   1.000
_cell.angle_alpha   90.00
_cell.angle_beta   90.00
_cell.angle_gamma   90.00
#
_symmetry.space_group_name_H-M   'P 1'
#
loop_
_entity.id
_entity.type
_entity.pdbx_description
1 polymer ?
#
loop_
_entity_poly.entity_id
_entity_poly.type
_entity_poly.pdbx_seq_one_letter_code
_entity_poly.pdbx_strand_id
1 'polypeptide(L)'
;MRALVLAGLLLTVVAPVADASPRVHVPGAAYQVAARLDDLTTTGTVASGHTVQADWVGLTSAALPVPPGVAGIQIDGYFPDSSTSNTNHGWNHDAQFVLRLPDRWNGGLVVSGAPGVRRQYANDRAIGDQAVADGYVFASTDKGNTGAAFYTDGVRPGDALAEWNSRVTQLTVAAKLAVAQRYGRLPSRTIAAGLSNGGYLVRWQLENRPWLYDGGVDWEGTLWRADGPNLLTFLPPVLRAYPAYLGGSAEAHQAILDAGFAPGSEFLWDYHYRVYWDLTQRIYREEVDPAFDGDDADYDYAARPAVARVVSRISLTGRIGKPLITLHGTLDSLLPISRDSDVYDRMITAAGRAGLHRYYRIEGGNHVDGLVDVYPQVLRPMAPCFRTAFTAMADWLRGVRPPASATIGPSAAGCPLS
;
A
#
# COMPACT_ATOMS: atom_id res chain seq x y z
N MET A 1 78.45 -9.03 -32.56
CA MET A 1 77.13 -9.51 -32.96
C MET A 1 76.27 -9.59 -31.74
N ARG A 2 75.35 -8.63 -31.52
CA ARG A 2 74.38 -8.63 -30.41
C ARG A 2 72.99 -8.96 -30.96
N ALA A 3 72.43 -10.07 -30.50
CA ALA A 3 71.08 -10.49 -30.87
C ALA A 3 70.06 -9.71 -30.01
N LEU A 4 69.12 -9.00 -30.65
CA LEU A 4 67.94 -8.41 -30.03
C LEU A 4 66.88 -9.53 -29.96
N VAL A 5 66.38 -9.80 -28.74
CA VAL A 5 65.17 -10.60 -28.51
C VAL A 5 63.97 -9.66 -28.39
N LEU A 6 63.08 -9.70 -29.37
CA LEU A 6 61.76 -9.04 -29.30
C LEU A 6 60.79 -9.91 -28.50
N ALA A 7 60.36 -9.45 -27.32
CA ALA A 7 59.26 -10.06 -26.58
C ALA A 7 57.94 -9.44 -27.05
N GLY A 8 57.12 -10.22 -27.76
CA GLY A 8 55.78 -9.83 -28.17
C GLY A 8 54.80 -9.95 -26.99
N LEU A 9 54.22 -8.83 -26.58
CA LEU A 9 53.13 -8.80 -25.59
C LEU A 9 51.80 -9.13 -26.30
N LEU A 10 51.25 -10.31 -26.06
CA LEU A 10 49.87 -10.65 -26.46
C LEU A 10 48.91 -9.95 -25.50
N LEU A 11 48.29 -8.87 -25.91
CA LEU A 11 47.09 -8.31 -25.24
C LEU A 11 45.89 -9.17 -25.58
N THR A 12 45.45 -10.02 -24.67
CA THR A 12 44.14 -10.66 -24.75
C THR A 12 43.07 -9.63 -24.42
N VAL A 13 42.37 -9.13 -25.44
CA VAL A 13 41.15 -8.33 -25.27
C VAL A 13 40.05 -9.29 -24.80
N VAL A 14 39.76 -9.29 -23.51
CA VAL A 14 38.55 -9.94 -22.99
C VAL A 14 37.37 -9.07 -23.40
N ALA A 15 36.63 -9.50 -24.41
CA ALA A 15 35.36 -8.90 -24.79
C ALA A 15 34.41 -9.04 -23.58
N PRO A 16 33.64 -7.97 -23.20
CA PRO A 16 32.64 -8.11 -22.17
C PRO A 16 31.62 -9.16 -22.64
N VAL A 17 31.42 -10.18 -21.81
CA VAL A 17 30.33 -11.15 -22.01
C VAL A 17 29.06 -10.33 -21.84
N ALA A 18 28.35 -10.10 -22.94
CA ALA A 18 27.02 -9.49 -22.89
C ALA A 18 26.15 -10.39 -21.99
N ASP A 19 25.63 -9.84 -20.89
CA ASP A 19 24.73 -10.55 -19.99
C ASP A 19 23.47 -10.93 -20.78
N ALA A 20 23.42 -12.20 -21.20
CA ALA A 20 22.31 -12.76 -21.96
C ALA A 20 21.12 -13.13 -21.06
N SER A 21 20.88 -12.33 -20.03
CA SER A 21 19.66 -12.45 -19.22
C SER A 21 18.45 -12.31 -20.15
N PRO A 22 17.50 -13.25 -20.17
CA PRO A 22 16.33 -13.14 -21.01
C PRO A 22 15.62 -11.81 -20.73
N ARG A 23 15.40 -11.01 -21.78
CA ARG A 23 14.69 -9.73 -21.65
C ARG A 23 13.26 -10.02 -21.22
N VAL A 24 12.97 -9.78 -19.94
CA VAL A 24 11.61 -9.91 -19.42
C VAL A 24 10.78 -8.74 -19.94
N HIS A 25 9.68 -9.06 -20.61
CA HIS A 25 8.73 -8.07 -21.08
C HIS A 25 7.49 -8.07 -20.18
N VAL A 26 7.05 -6.90 -19.70
CA VAL A 26 5.82 -6.74 -18.94
C VAL A 26 4.67 -6.54 -19.93
N PRO A 27 3.76 -7.52 -20.08
CA PRO A 27 2.71 -7.44 -21.09
C PRO A 27 1.79 -6.23 -20.87
N GLY A 28 1.52 -5.50 -21.95
CA GLY A 28 0.68 -4.31 -21.91
C GLY A 28 1.38 -3.03 -21.47
N ALA A 29 2.65 -3.07 -21.06
CA ALA A 29 3.41 -1.87 -20.79
C ALA A 29 3.59 -1.05 -22.07
N ALA A 30 3.34 0.27 -21.98
CA ALA A 30 3.64 1.20 -23.07
C ALA A 30 5.13 1.51 -23.14
N TYR A 31 5.80 1.48 -21.98
CA TYR A 31 7.24 1.66 -21.84
C TYR A 31 7.77 0.88 -20.66
N GLN A 32 8.99 0.40 -20.76
CA GLN A 32 9.72 -0.22 -19.65
C GLN A 32 11.22 -0.11 -19.79
N VAL A 33 11.93 -0.06 -18.67
CA VAL A 33 13.37 -0.21 -18.55
C VAL A 33 13.67 -1.29 -17.53
N ALA A 34 14.76 -2.05 -17.76
CA ALA A 34 15.20 -3.11 -16.85
C ALA A 34 16.63 -2.84 -16.41
N ALA A 35 16.91 -3.04 -15.14
CA ALA A 35 18.25 -2.94 -14.56
C ALA A 35 18.58 -4.20 -13.78
N ARG A 36 19.82 -4.70 -13.94
CA ARG A 36 20.41 -5.72 -13.06
C ARG A 36 20.95 -5.02 -11.82
N LEU A 37 20.52 -5.43 -10.62
CA LEU A 37 20.96 -4.86 -9.35
C LEU A 37 21.54 -5.96 -8.47
N ASP A 38 22.58 -5.59 -7.73
CA ASP A 38 23.17 -6.46 -6.69
C ASP A 38 22.29 -6.49 -5.43
N ASP A 39 21.44 -5.46 -5.27
CA ASP A 39 20.51 -5.36 -4.15
C ASP A 39 19.19 -4.68 -4.57
N LEU A 40 18.10 -5.46 -4.52
CA LEU A 40 16.73 -5.02 -4.78
C LEU A 40 16.05 -4.38 -3.57
N THR A 41 16.67 -4.41 -2.38
CA THR A 41 16.12 -3.72 -1.20
C THR A 41 16.32 -2.21 -1.30
N THR A 42 15.64 -1.46 -0.42
CA THR A 42 15.78 0.01 -0.42
C THR A 42 17.21 0.48 -0.16
N THR A 43 18.06 -0.32 0.50
CA THR A 43 19.48 0.00 0.64
C THR A 43 20.17 0.09 -0.72
N GLY A 44 20.04 -0.92 -1.54
CA GLY A 44 20.67 -0.97 -2.86
C GLY A 44 20.00 -0.06 -3.87
N THR A 45 18.66 0.01 -3.88
CA THR A 45 17.91 0.81 -4.87
C THR A 45 18.03 2.30 -4.62
N VAL A 46 18.18 2.77 -3.36
CA VAL A 46 18.51 4.17 -3.05
C VAL A 46 19.93 4.49 -3.52
N ALA A 47 20.90 3.64 -3.18
CA ALA A 47 22.31 3.85 -3.55
C ALA A 47 22.52 3.88 -5.07
N SER A 48 21.76 3.10 -5.83
CA SER A 48 21.86 2.99 -7.29
C SER A 48 20.89 3.91 -8.06
N GLY A 49 20.03 4.67 -7.36
CA GLY A 49 19.04 5.57 -7.98
C GLY A 49 17.85 4.87 -8.65
N HIS A 50 17.54 3.63 -8.26
CA HIS A 50 16.43 2.84 -8.81
C HIS A 50 15.17 2.87 -7.93
N THR A 51 15.04 3.86 -7.07
CA THR A 51 13.85 4.15 -6.27
C THR A 51 13.81 5.64 -5.92
N VAL A 52 12.67 6.14 -5.47
CA VAL A 52 12.48 7.52 -5.03
C VAL A 52 12.10 7.51 -3.55
N GLN A 53 13.07 7.82 -2.69
CA GLN A 53 12.90 7.79 -1.24
C GLN A 53 11.74 8.68 -0.75
N ALA A 54 11.48 9.80 -1.42
CA ALA A 54 10.39 10.69 -1.09
C ALA A 54 9.01 10.02 -1.16
N ASP A 55 8.85 8.94 -1.93
CA ASP A 55 7.57 8.24 -2.07
C ASP A 55 7.13 7.54 -0.77
N TRP A 56 8.06 7.14 0.12
CA TRP A 56 7.72 6.49 1.41
C TRP A 56 8.05 7.31 2.66
N VAL A 57 8.52 8.55 2.51
CA VAL A 57 8.75 9.43 3.67
C VAL A 57 7.49 9.54 4.52
N GLY A 58 7.64 9.34 5.84
CA GLY A 58 6.55 9.41 6.80
C GLY A 58 5.67 8.16 6.88
N LEU A 59 5.91 7.11 6.08
CA LEU A 59 5.17 5.85 6.17
C LEU A 59 5.77 4.85 7.16
N THR A 60 7.09 4.89 7.34
CA THR A 60 7.80 3.99 8.26
C THR A 60 8.69 4.76 9.22
N SER A 61 8.93 4.19 10.40
CA SER A 61 9.99 4.66 11.30
C SER A 61 11.35 4.59 10.61
N ALA A 62 12.23 5.54 10.91
CA ALA A 62 13.62 5.51 10.46
C ALA A 62 14.37 4.28 11.00
N ALA A 63 13.98 3.79 12.18
CA ALA A 63 14.55 2.62 12.84
C ALA A 63 14.10 1.27 12.24
N LEU A 64 13.16 1.25 11.27
CA LEU A 64 12.72 0.00 10.64
C LEU A 64 13.91 -0.68 9.94
N PRO A 65 14.30 -1.91 10.35
CA PRO A 65 15.43 -2.60 9.73
C PRO A 65 15.18 -2.90 8.25
N VAL A 66 16.19 -2.66 7.42
CA VAL A 66 16.22 -3.14 6.03
C VAL A 66 16.90 -4.51 6.02
N PRO A 67 16.29 -5.53 5.37
CA PRO A 67 16.91 -6.84 5.23
C PRO A 67 18.24 -6.78 4.45
N PRO A 68 19.08 -7.81 4.55
CA PRO A 68 20.29 -7.94 3.72
C PRO A 68 19.98 -7.88 2.23
N GLY A 69 20.97 -7.46 1.45
CA GLY A 69 20.86 -7.28 0.01
C GLY A 69 20.41 -8.51 -0.76
N VAL A 70 19.62 -8.29 -1.80
CA VAL A 70 19.00 -9.31 -2.64
C VAL A 70 19.30 -9.01 -4.11
N ALA A 71 20.16 -9.80 -4.76
CA ALA A 71 20.47 -9.63 -6.17
C ALA A 71 19.28 -10.01 -7.07
N GLY A 72 19.10 -9.27 -8.18
CA GLY A 72 18.03 -9.56 -9.12
C GLY A 72 17.87 -8.53 -10.23
N ILE A 73 16.71 -8.52 -10.86
CA ILE A 73 16.33 -7.57 -11.91
C ILE A 73 15.21 -6.68 -11.38
N GLN A 74 15.37 -5.36 -11.54
CA GLN A 74 14.25 -4.41 -11.40
C GLN A 74 13.78 -4.01 -12.81
N ILE A 75 12.46 -3.93 -12.98
CA ILE A 75 11.82 -3.41 -14.18
C ILE A 75 10.90 -2.27 -13.73
N ASP A 76 11.16 -1.08 -14.25
CA ASP A 76 10.32 0.09 -14.12
C ASP A 76 9.62 0.36 -15.44
N GLY A 77 8.37 0.82 -15.39
CA GLY A 77 7.63 1.11 -16.60
C GLY A 77 6.27 1.75 -16.29
N TYR A 78 5.50 1.95 -17.34
CA TYR A 78 4.12 2.42 -17.23
C TYR A 78 3.21 1.75 -18.27
N PHE A 79 1.95 1.61 -17.91
CA PHE A 79 0.89 1.20 -18.83
C PHE A 79 0.33 2.42 -19.57
N PRO A 80 -0.34 2.23 -20.73
CA PRO A 80 -1.03 3.32 -21.39
C PRO A 80 -1.99 4.03 -20.43
N ASP A 81 -1.88 5.36 -20.37
CA ASP A 81 -2.66 6.25 -19.53
C ASP A 81 -2.66 7.65 -20.13
N SER A 82 -3.64 8.49 -19.76
CA SER A 82 -3.72 9.90 -20.14
C SER A 82 -3.26 10.85 -19.03
N SER A 83 -3.20 10.38 -17.78
CA SER A 83 -2.74 11.19 -16.65
C SER A 83 -1.21 11.36 -16.64
N THR A 84 -0.75 12.52 -16.17
CA THR A 84 0.66 12.94 -16.22
C THR A 84 1.21 13.42 -14.88
N SER A 85 0.55 13.09 -13.77
CA SER A 85 0.88 13.61 -12.44
C SER A 85 2.11 12.93 -11.79
N ASN A 86 2.46 11.71 -12.20
CA ASN A 86 3.62 11.00 -11.69
C ASN A 86 4.89 11.41 -12.45
N THR A 87 5.76 12.16 -11.77
CA THR A 87 7.01 12.69 -12.33
C THR A 87 8.22 11.78 -12.12
N ASN A 88 8.06 10.59 -11.54
CA ASN A 88 9.19 9.66 -11.35
C ASN A 88 9.83 9.33 -12.70
N HIS A 89 11.14 9.16 -12.70
CA HIS A 89 11.98 8.99 -13.90
C HIS A 89 11.93 10.13 -14.92
N GLY A 90 11.26 11.24 -14.63
CA GLY A 90 11.02 12.34 -15.59
C GLY A 90 10.02 11.97 -16.69
N TRP A 91 9.25 10.87 -16.51
CA TRP A 91 8.32 10.42 -17.57
C TRP A 91 7.06 11.25 -17.66
N ASN A 92 6.64 11.91 -16.55
CA ASN A 92 5.39 12.68 -16.49
C ASN A 92 4.22 11.85 -17.04
N HIS A 93 4.07 10.66 -16.50
CA HIS A 93 3.09 9.66 -16.93
C HIS A 93 2.63 8.85 -15.73
N ASP A 94 1.35 8.65 -15.56
CA ASP A 94 0.81 7.79 -14.51
C ASP A 94 0.69 6.33 -14.98
N ALA A 95 0.04 5.49 -14.21
CA ALA A 95 0.04 4.04 -14.36
C ALA A 95 1.47 3.44 -14.35
N GLN A 96 2.38 4.09 -13.61
CA GLN A 96 3.72 3.58 -13.40
C GLN A 96 3.71 2.36 -12.48
N PHE A 97 4.67 1.46 -12.75
CA PHE A 97 4.90 0.28 -11.92
C PHE A 97 6.39 0.02 -11.70
N VAL A 98 6.68 -0.71 -10.63
CA VAL A 98 7.97 -1.36 -10.39
C VAL A 98 7.74 -2.86 -10.23
N LEU A 99 8.61 -3.67 -10.84
CA LEU A 99 8.64 -5.13 -10.70
C LEU A 99 10.06 -5.56 -10.31
N ARG A 100 10.22 -6.20 -9.16
CA ARG A 100 11.48 -6.71 -8.63
C ARG A 100 11.50 -8.24 -8.65
N LEU A 101 12.45 -8.80 -9.37
CA LEU A 101 12.58 -10.22 -9.66
C LEU A 101 13.89 -10.74 -9.05
N PRO A 102 13.87 -11.29 -7.81
CA PRO A 102 15.06 -11.79 -7.13
C PRO A 102 15.61 -13.03 -7.83
N ASP A 103 16.94 -13.19 -7.85
CA ASP A 103 17.56 -14.38 -8.44
C ASP A 103 17.17 -15.67 -7.71
N ARG A 104 17.03 -15.59 -6.39
CA ARG A 104 16.59 -16.71 -5.53
C ARG A 104 15.08 -16.60 -5.28
N TRP A 105 14.31 -16.95 -6.30
CA TRP A 105 12.85 -16.88 -6.22
C TRP A 105 12.26 -18.07 -5.47
N ASN A 106 11.36 -17.80 -4.51
CA ASN A 106 10.68 -18.80 -3.70
C ASN A 106 9.38 -19.37 -4.31
N GLY A 107 9.03 -18.96 -5.53
CA GLY A 107 7.80 -19.36 -6.23
C GLY A 107 6.61 -18.44 -5.96
N GLY A 108 6.76 -17.36 -5.20
CA GLY A 108 5.68 -16.45 -4.85
C GLY A 108 5.76 -15.08 -5.54
N LEU A 109 4.61 -14.40 -5.62
CA LEU A 109 4.45 -13.04 -6.09
C LEU A 109 3.69 -12.22 -5.04
N VAL A 110 4.19 -11.03 -4.71
CA VAL A 110 3.49 -10.02 -3.92
C VAL A 110 3.11 -8.87 -4.82
N VAL A 111 1.84 -8.44 -4.76
CA VAL A 111 1.34 -7.31 -5.54
C VAL A 111 0.78 -6.26 -4.60
N SER A 112 1.12 -4.99 -4.85
CA SER A 112 0.74 -3.85 -4.04
C SER A 112 0.29 -2.67 -4.89
N GLY A 113 -0.65 -1.89 -4.37
CA GLY A 113 -0.96 -0.54 -4.84
C GLY A 113 -0.47 0.49 -3.83
N ALA A 114 0.01 1.63 -4.29
CA ALA A 114 0.53 2.68 -3.43
C ALA A 114 -0.52 3.20 -2.43
N PRO A 115 -0.13 3.53 -1.18
CA PRO A 115 -1.02 4.14 -0.19
C PRO A 115 -1.33 5.60 -0.54
N GLY A 116 -2.42 6.12 0.02
CA GLY A 116 -2.86 7.49 -0.23
C GLY A 116 -2.93 7.78 -1.73
N VAL A 117 -2.38 8.90 -2.12
CA VAL A 117 -2.22 9.34 -3.51
C VAL A 117 -0.74 9.34 -3.91
N ARG A 118 0.03 8.39 -3.37
CA ARG A 118 1.47 8.26 -3.56
C ARG A 118 1.82 7.48 -4.82
N ARG A 119 3.11 7.48 -5.16
CA ARG A 119 3.69 6.86 -6.37
C ARG A 119 4.10 5.40 -6.09
N GLN A 120 4.54 4.70 -7.13
CA GLN A 120 4.78 3.25 -7.14
C GLN A 120 5.81 2.74 -6.12
N TYR A 121 6.74 3.57 -5.65
CA TYR A 121 7.76 3.15 -4.66
C TYR A 121 7.32 3.30 -3.21
N ALA A 122 6.12 3.81 -2.94
CA ALA A 122 5.68 4.10 -1.58
C ALA A 122 5.67 2.89 -0.65
N ASN A 123 5.48 1.68 -1.19
CA ASN A 123 5.48 0.44 -0.41
C ASN A 123 6.83 -0.27 -0.33
N ASP A 124 7.90 0.31 -0.92
CA ASP A 124 9.20 -0.34 -1.00
C ASP A 124 9.74 -0.74 0.36
N ARG A 125 9.80 0.21 1.31
CA ARG A 125 10.39 -0.01 2.63
C ARG A 125 9.46 -0.80 3.57
N ALA A 126 8.16 -0.52 3.50
CA ALA A 126 7.18 -1.16 4.39
C ALA A 126 6.92 -2.63 4.02
N ILE A 127 6.85 -2.93 2.71
CA ILE A 127 6.41 -4.21 2.16
C ILE A 127 7.48 -4.84 1.26
N GLY A 128 7.99 -4.07 0.30
CA GLY A 128 8.86 -4.55 -0.78
C GLY A 128 10.14 -5.19 -0.27
N ASP A 129 10.84 -4.53 0.67
CA ASP A 129 12.09 -5.02 1.25
C ASP A 129 11.96 -6.42 1.84
N GLN A 130 10.92 -6.64 2.67
CA GLN A 130 10.67 -7.96 3.24
C GLN A 130 10.27 -8.98 2.18
N ALA A 131 9.42 -8.59 1.24
CA ALA A 131 8.96 -9.48 0.19
C ALA A 131 10.13 -10.02 -0.66
N VAL A 132 11.04 -9.14 -1.13
CA VAL A 132 12.18 -9.59 -1.92
C VAL A 132 13.21 -10.35 -1.09
N ALA A 133 13.42 -10.01 0.19
CA ALA A 133 14.29 -10.73 1.10
C ALA A 133 13.81 -12.17 1.37
N ASP A 134 12.50 -12.36 1.45
CA ASP A 134 11.87 -13.67 1.57
C ASP A 134 11.80 -14.43 0.23
N GLY A 135 12.37 -13.85 -0.84
CA GLY A 135 12.45 -14.46 -2.17
C GLY A 135 11.19 -14.31 -3.02
N TYR A 136 10.23 -13.49 -2.65
CA TYR A 136 9.08 -13.18 -3.51
C TYR A 136 9.46 -12.22 -4.62
N VAL A 137 8.85 -12.36 -5.79
CA VAL A 137 8.74 -11.25 -6.72
C VAL A 137 7.84 -10.18 -6.08
N PHE A 138 8.24 -8.93 -6.16
CA PHE A 138 7.45 -7.79 -5.67
C PHE A 138 7.04 -6.90 -6.85
N ALA A 139 5.76 -6.56 -6.93
CA ALA A 139 5.19 -5.66 -7.93
C ALA A 139 4.36 -4.58 -7.24
N SER A 140 4.60 -3.31 -7.58
CA SER A 140 3.85 -2.17 -7.03
C SER A 140 3.51 -1.16 -8.12
N THR A 141 2.37 -0.45 -7.99
CA THR A 141 1.90 0.58 -8.92
C THR A 141 1.41 1.82 -8.21
N ASP A 142 1.51 2.96 -8.88
CA ASP A 142 0.89 4.23 -8.48
C ASP A 142 -0.63 4.25 -8.64
N LYS A 143 -1.22 3.22 -9.23
CA LYS A 143 -2.66 3.00 -9.41
C LYS A 143 -3.32 3.83 -10.53
N GLY A 144 -2.55 4.54 -11.36
CA GLY A 144 -3.08 5.30 -12.51
C GLY A 144 -3.16 6.81 -12.28
N ASN A 145 -3.09 7.28 -11.03
CA ASN A 145 -3.09 8.71 -10.72
C ASN A 145 -2.42 8.99 -9.37
N THR A 146 -1.86 10.17 -9.20
CA THR A 146 -1.09 10.54 -8.00
C THR A 146 -1.30 12.01 -7.59
N GLY A 147 -0.90 12.32 -6.36
CA GLY A 147 -0.92 13.68 -5.83
C GLY A 147 -2.29 14.17 -5.37
N ALA A 148 -2.32 15.34 -4.75
CA ALA A 148 -3.54 15.89 -4.13
C ALA A 148 -4.62 16.28 -5.15
N ALA A 149 -4.29 16.36 -6.44
CA ALA A 149 -5.23 16.65 -7.53
C ALA A 149 -5.63 15.40 -8.33
N PHE A 150 -5.43 14.20 -7.79
CA PHE A 150 -5.75 12.93 -8.46
C PHE A 150 -7.20 12.86 -8.97
N TYR A 151 -8.12 13.57 -8.32
CA TYR A 151 -9.54 13.67 -8.68
C TYR A 151 -9.78 14.37 -10.02
N THR A 152 -8.78 15.00 -10.61
CA THR A 152 -8.87 15.57 -11.96
C THR A 152 -8.71 14.53 -13.06
N ASP A 153 -8.36 13.31 -12.68
CA ASP A 153 -8.29 12.18 -13.59
C ASP A 153 -9.68 11.53 -13.77
N GLY A 154 -9.90 10.98 -14.97
CA GLY A 154 -11.22 10.43 -15.30
C GLY A 154 -12.19 11.46 -15.90
N VAL A 155 -13.41 11.00 -16.19
CA VAL A 155 -14.45 11.80 -16.88
C VAL A 155 -15.65 12.06 -15.96
N ARG A 156 -15.90 11.16 -15.03
CA ARG A 156 -17.07 11.20 -14.13
C ARG A 156 -16.62 11.06 -12.69
N PRO A 157 -17.38 11.61 -11.73
CA PRO A 157 -17.11 11.39 -10.31
C PRO A 157 -16.90 9.90 -9.98
N GLY A 158 -15.87 9.58 -9.24
CA GLY A 158 -15.49 8.23 -8.84
C GLY A 158 -14.68 7.43 -9.88
N ASP A 159 -14.37 7.99 -11.06
CA ASP A 159 -13.61 7.29 -12.09
C ASP A 159 -12.13 7.10 -11.67
N ALA A 160 -11.50 8.11 -11.05
CA ALA A 160 -10.13 8.05 -10.59
C ALA A 160 -9.94 6.96 -9.51
N LEU A 161 -10.87 6.85 -8.56
CA LEU A 161 -10.85 5.77 -7.54
C LEU A 161 -11.15 4.38 -8.16
N ALA A 162 -12.06 4.31 -9.11
CA ALA A 162 -12.37 3.05 -9.78
C ALA A 162 -11.20 2.54 -10.64
N GLU A 163 -10.41 3.46 -11.18
CA GLU A 163 -9.19 3.14 -11.91
C GLU A 163 -8.16 2.42 -11.05
N TRP A 164 -7.97 2.82 -9.79
CA TRP A 164 -7.05 2.16 -8.88
C TRP A 164 -7.23 0.64 -8.84
N ASN A 165 -8.49 0.20 -8.78
CA ASN A 165 -8.85 -1.21 -8.80
C ASN A 165 -8.43 -1.92 -10.09
N SER A 166 -8.62 -1.24 -11.22
CA SER A 166 -8.29 -1.75 -12.55
C SER A 166 -6.78 -1.85 -12.75
N ARG A 167 -6.01 -0.85 -12.29
CA ARG A 167 -4.55 -0.81 -12.43
C ARG A 167 -3.84 -1.89 -11.60
N VAL A 168 -4.30 -2.15 -10.38
CA VAL A 168 -3.76 -3.26 -9.58
C VAL A 168 -4.11 -4.61 -10.24
N THR A 169 -5.31 -4.76 -10.79
CA THR A 169 -5.68 -5.96 -11.57
C THR A 169 -4.77 -6.13 -12.78
N GLN A 170 -4.54 -5.06 -13.55
CA GLN A 170 -3.67 -5.04 -14.73
C GLN A 170 -2.24 -5.44 -14.37
N LEU A 171 -1.66 -4.80 -13.34
CA LEU A 171 -0.31 -5.12 -12.87
C LEU A 171 -0.22 -6.59 -12.43
N THR A 172 -1.22 -7.12 -11.71
CA THR A 172 -1.21 -8.51 -11.24
C THR A 172 -1.11 -9.50 -12.39
N VAL A 173 -1.91 -9.30 -13.44
CA VAL A 173 -1.88 -10.17 -14.63
C VAL A 173 -0.54 -10.04 -15.35
N ALA A 174 -0.07 -8.82 -15.57
CA ALA A 174 1.19 -8.55 -16.26
C ALA A 174 2.39 -9.12 -15.48
N ALA A 175 2.43 -8.95 -14.16
CA ALA A 175 3.49 -9.47 -13.30
C ALA A 175 3.54 -11.01 -13.30
N LYS A 176 2.39 -11.70 -13.27
CA LYS A 176 2.36 -13.17 -13.39
C LYS A 176 2.98 -13.66 -14.68
N LEU A 177 2.71 -12.99 -15.80
CA LEU A 177 3.29 -13.34 -17.11
C LEU A 177 4.79 -13.00 -17.19
N ALA A 178 5.22 -11.87 -16.62
CA ALA A 178 6.63 -11.52 -16.51
C ALA A 178 7.41 -12.53 -15.64
N VAL A 179 6.82 -13.00 -14.53
CA VAL A 179 7.34 -14.07 -13.69
C VAL A 179 7.53 -15.36 -14.51
N ALA A 180 6.52 -15.73 -15.30
CA ALA A 180 6.61 -16.94 -16.16
C ALA A 180 7.74 -16.82 -17.19
N GLN A 181 7.96 -15.65 -17.77
CA GLN A 181 9.09 -15.40 -18.69
C GLN A 181 10.43 -15.53 -17.98
N ARG A 182 10.57 -14.99 -16.77
CA ARG A 182 11.83 -14.99 -16.01
C ARG A 182 12.21 -16.36 -15.47
N TYR A 183 11.23 -17.09 -14.91
CA TYR A 183 11.48 -18.31 -14.14
C TYR A 183 10.93 -19.60 -14.80
N GLY A 184 10.35 -19.49 -16.00
CA GLY A 184 9.83 -20.63 -16.77
C GLY A 184 8.50 -21.19 -16.25
N ARG A 185 7.88 -20.58 -15.22
CA ARG A 185 6.58 -21.00 -14.67
C ARG A 185 5.86 -19.83 -14.00
N LEU A 186 4.54 -19.90 -13.93
CA LEU A 186 3.71 -18.97 -13.19
C LEU A 186 4.00 -19.05 -11.67
N PRO A 187 3.74 -17.97 -10.90
CA PRO A 187 3.85 -18.03 -9.45
C PRO A 187 2.90 -19.08 -8.88
N SER A 188 3.40 -19.88 -7.94
CA SER A 188 2.62 -20.91 -7.25
C SER A 188 1.69 -20.32 -6.19
N ARG A 189 1.95 -19.08 -5.78
CA ARG A 189 1.12 -18.29 -4.87
C ARG A 189 1.27 -16.81 -5.17
N THR A 190 0.17 -16.07 -5.07
CA THR A 190 0.10 -14.62 -5.25
C THR A 190 -0.59 -13.99 -4.04
N ILE A 191 0.10 -13.09 -3.36
CA ILE A 191 -0.40 -12.40 -2.16
C ILE A 191 -0.60 -10.93 -2.51
N ALA A 192 -1.81 -10.41 -2.27
CA ALA A 192 -2.04 -8.98 -2.27
C ALA A 192 -1.57 -8.40 -0.92
N ALA A 193 -0.81 -7.30 -0.93
CA ALA A 193 -0.32 -6.67 0.30
C ALA A 193 -0.39 -5.16 0.17
N GLY A 194 -0.87 -4.45 1.21
CA GLY A 194 -1.01 -3.00 1.10
C GLY A 194 -1.35 -2.33 2.42
N LEU A 195 -1.06 -1.04 2.50
CA LEU A 195 -1.42 -0.19 3.62
C LEU A 195 -2.34 0.95 3.17
N SER A 196 -3.27 1.42 4.04
CA SER A 196 -4.16 2.55 3.76
C SER A 196 -5.00 2.29 2.48
N ASN A 197 -4.97 3.17 1.48
CA ASN A 197 -5.60 2.90 0.18
C ASN A 197 -5.05 1.64 -0.50
N GLY A 198 -3.79 1.29 -0.29
CA GLY A 198 -3.24 0.00 -0.72
C GLY A 198 -3.93 -1.19 -0.03
N GLY A 199 -4.28 -1.05 1.25
CA GLY A 199 -5.07 -2.01 2.01
C GLY A 199 -6.51 -2.12 1.49
N TYR A 200 -7.16 -0.98 1.16
CA TYR A 200 -8.44 -1.00 0.43
C TYR A 200 -8.34 -1.82 -0.86
N LEU A 201 -7.27 -1.64 -1.63
CA LEU A 201 -7.05 -2.39 -2.85
C LEU A 201 -6.90 -3.89 -2.60
N VAL A 202 -6.24 -4.29 -1.51
CA VAL A 202 -6.20 -5.71 -1.08
C VAL A 202 -7.62 -6.23 -0.84
N ARG A 203 -8.42 -5.53 -0.03
CA ARG A 203 -9.82 -5.88 0.26
C ARG A 203 -10.62 -6.02 -1.03
N TRP A 204 -10.56 -5.01 -1.90
CA TRP A 204 -11.31 -4.97 -3.15
C TRP A 204 -10.91 -6.10 -4.10
N GLN A 205 -9.63 -6.37 -4.25
CA GLN A 205 -9.12 -7.45 -5.12
C GLN A 205 -9.59 -8.82 -4.62
N LEU A 206 -9.56 -9.07 -3.32
CA LEU A 206 -10.02 -10.35 -2.77
C LEU A 206 -11.54 -10.53 -2.85
N GLU A 207 -12.32 -9.45 -2.90
CA GLU A 207 -13.75 -9.51 -3.16
C GLU A 207 -14.08 -9.69 -4.64
N ASN A 208 -13.39 -8.99 -5.53
CA ASN A 208 -13.80 -8.84 -6.93
C ASN A 208 -12.92 -9.61 -7.93
N ARG A 209 -11.71 -10.03 -7.55
CA ARG A 209 -10.74 -10.75 -8.39
C ARG A 209 -10.08 -11.92 -7.65
N PRO A 210 -10.81 -12.69 -6.82
CA PRO A 210 -10.20 -13.71 -5.95
C PRO A 210 -9.42 -14.79 -6.71
N TRP A 211 -9.70 -14.99 -8.00
CA TRP A 211 -8.97 -15.95 -8.84
C TRP A 211 -7.54 -15.52 -9.20
N LEU A 212 -7.20 -14.25 -9.01
CA LEU A 212 -5.84 -13.75 -9.24
C LEU A 212 -4.93 -13.94 -8.04
N TYR A 213 -5.49 -14.21 -6.85
CA TYR A 213 -4.77 -14.23 -5.58
C TYR A 213 -5.03 -15.51 -4.80
N ASP A 214 -4.12 -15.84 -3.91
CA ASP A 214 -4.26 -16.93 -2.95
C ASP A 214 -4.58 -16.41 -1.54
N GLY A 215 -4.18 -15.18 -1.22
CA GLY A 215 -4.48 -14.50 0.03
C GLY A 215 -4.10 -13.02 0.00
N GLY A 216 -4.32 -12.32 1.11
CA GLY A 216 -3.93 -10.92 1.26
C GLY A 216 -3.59 -10.51 2.68
N VAL A 217 -2.74 -9.48 2.80
CA VAL A 217 -2.43 -8.81 4.07
C VAL A 217 -2.75 -7.33 3.92
N ASP A 218 -3.66 -6.87 4.74
CA ASP A 218 -4.22 -5.53 4.76
C ASP A 218 -3.76 -4.81 6.04
N TRP A 219 -3.04 -3.72 5.86
CA TRP A 219 -2.66 -2.81 6.94
C TRP A 219 -3.54 -1.57 6.83
N GLU A 220 -4.58 -1.51 7.69
CA GLU A 220 -5.47 -0.34 7.84
C GLU A 220 -6.07 0.15 6.53
N GLY A 221 -6.59 -0.79 5.72
CA GLY A 221 -7.17 -0.45 4.43
C GLY A 221 -8.41 0.44 4.59
N THR A 222 -8.49 1.49 3.78
CA THR A 222 -9.61 2.43 3.78
C THR A 222 -10.93 1.71 3.49
N LEU A 223 -11.96 1.96 4.31
CA LEU A 223 -13.30 1.44 4.06
C LEU A 223 -14.11 2.39 3.18
N TRP A 224 -14.41 1.96 1.97
CA TRP A 224 -15.42 2.59 1.13
C TRP A 224 -16.74 1.82 1.22
N ARG A 225 -17.78 2.50 1.66
CA ARG A 225 -19.12 1.95 1.78
C ARG A 225 -20.17 3.00 1.45
N ALA A 226 -21.07 2.67 0.51
CA ALA A 226 -22.09 3.60 0.01
C ALA A 226 -23.04 4.08 1.13
N ASP A 227 -23.40 3.19 2.06
CA ASP A 227 -24.28 3.52 3.18
C ASP A 227 -23.51 4.09 4.40
N GLY A 228 -22.19 4.33 4.25
CA GLY A 228 -21.32 4.68 5.37
C GLY A 228 -21.10 3.52 6.37
N PRO A 229 -20.17 3.65 7.30
CA PRO A 229 -19.21 4.76 7.35
C PRO A 229 -18.20 4.72 6.18
N ASN A 230 -17.69 5.87 5.83
CA ASN A 230 -16.53 6.11 4.97
C ASN A 230 -15.90 7.46 5.35
N LEU A 231 -14.78 7.83 4.74
CA LEU A 231 -14.04 9.07 5.03
C LEU A 231 -14.96 10.30 5.12
N LEU A 232 -15.90 10.42 4.19
CA LEU A 232 -16.81 11.58 4.07
C LEU A 232 -17.91 11.61 5.12
N THR A 233 -17.98 10.61 6.01
CA THR A 233 -18.97 10.56 7.11
C THR A 233 -18.39 10.95 8.45
N PHE A 234 -17.08 10.76 8.68
CA PHE A 234 -16.46 11.02 9.98
C PHE A 234 -15.46 12.18 9.98
N LEU A 235 -14.89 12.57 8.84
CA LEU A 235 -13.99 13.73 8.78
C LEU A 235 -14.71 15.08 8.92
N PRO A 236 -15.86 15.34 8.29
CA PRO A 236 -16.54 16.63 8.43
C PRO A 236 -16.86 17.00 9.89
N PRO A 237 -17.50 16.13 10.71
CA PRO A 237 -17.77 16.47 12.12
C PRO A 237 -16.48 16.73 12.91
N VAL A 238 -15.38 16.08 12.61
CA VAL A 238 -14.09 16.32 13.28
C VAL A 238 -13.50 17.66 12.87
N LEU A 239 -13.52 18.00 11.58
CA LEU A 239 -13.07 19.31 11.08
C LEU A 239 -13.86 20.45 11.75
N ARG A 240 -15.17 20.29 11.91
CA ARG A 240 -16.04 21.26 12.57
C ARG A 240 -15.75 21.39 14.06
N ALA A 241 -15.50 20.28 14.76
CA ALA A 241 -15.29 20.25 16.19
C ALA A 241 -13.90 20.72 16.61
N TYR A 242 -12.87 20.46 15.82
CA TYR A 242 -11.47 20.62 16.24
C TYR A 242 -11.10 22.05 16.68
N PRO A 243 -11.52 23.14 16.00
CA PRO A 243 -11.22 24.51 16.47
C PRO A 243 -11.76 24.82 17.88
N ALA A 244 -12.98 24.37 18.21
CA ALA A 244 -13.55 24.52 19.52
C ALA A 244 -12.89 23.62 20.58
N TYR A 245 -12.45 22.41 20.19
CA TYR A 245 -11.64 21.53 21.03
C TYR A 245 -10.33 22.19 21.45
N LEU A 246 -9.62 22.85 20.53
CA LEU A 246 -8.41 23.63 20.84
C LEU A 246 -8.70 24.77 21.86
N GLY A 247 -9.91 25.31 21.82
CA GLY A 247 -10.40 26.30 22.80
C GLY A 247 -10.80 25.70 24.14
N GLY A 248 -10.68 24.39 24.34
CA GLY A 248 -10.99 23.70 25.59
C GLY A 248 -12.45 23.25 25.74
N SER A 249 -13.25 23.20 24.65
CA SER A 249 -14.64 22.71 24.71
C SER A 249 -14.69 21.20 24.93
N ALA A 250 -15.34 20.78 26.02
CA ALA A 250 -15.61 19.38 26.31
C ALA A 250 -16.61 18.75 25.32
N GLU A 251 -17.58 19.52 24.84
CA GLU A 251 -18.55 19.08 23.83
C GLU A 251 -17.86 18.79 22.48
N ALA A 252 -16.89 19.64 22.10
CA ALA A 252 -16.12 19.43 20.89
C ALA A 252 -15.19 18.22 21.00
N HIS A 253 -14.58 18.01 22.18
CA HIS A 253 -13.83 16.77 22.46
C HIS A 253 -14.72 15.53 22.27
N GLN A 254 -15.91 15.54 22.91
CA GLN A 254 -16.85 14.43 22.79
C GLN A 254 -17.29 14.19 21.34
N ALA A 255 -17.53 15.27 20.57
CA ALA A 255 -17.91 15.15 19.16
C ALA A 255 -16.82 14.45 18.30
N ILE A 256 -15.54 14.67 18.60
CA ILE A 256 -14.43 13.97 17.92
C ILE A 256 -14.43 12.48 18.32
N LEU A 257 -14.64 12.16 19.59
CA LEU A 257 -14.77 10.77 20.05
C LEU A 257 -15.99 10.08 19.41
N ASP A 258 -17.13 10.77 19.32
CA ASP A 258 -18.36 10.26 18.68
C ASP A 258 -18.19 10.04 17.17
N ALA A 259 -17.30 10.80 16.51
CA ALA A 259 -16.91 10.56 15.14
C ALA A 259 -16.10 9.25 14.97
N GLY A 260 -15.62 8.68 16.08
CA GLY A 260 -14.99 7.36 16.13
C GLY A 260 -13.51 7.35 16.49
N PHE A 261 -12.91 8.54 16.73
CA PHE A 261 -11.51 8.65 17.13
C PHE A 261 -11.32 8.12 18.55
N ALA A 262 -10.22 7.41 18.78
CA ALA A 262 -10.02 6.69 20.03
C ALA A 262 -9.62 7.63 21.17
N PRO A 263 -10.16 7.44 22.39
CA PRO A 263 -9.60 8.06 23.59
C PRO A 263 -8.12 7.70 23.75
N GLY A 264 -7.29 8.67 24.10
CA GLY A 264 -5.84 8.51 24.20
C GLY A 264 -5.09 8.81 22.90
N SER A 265 -5.80 9.12 21.79
CA SER A 265 -5.18 9.56 20.53
C SER A 265 -5.08 11.08 20.39
N GLU A 266 -5.53 11.86 21.37
CA GLU A 266 -5.63 13.32 21.34
C GLU A 266 -4.31 14.02 20.99
N PHE A 267 -3.17 13.46 21.42
CA PHE A 267 -1.84 14.00 21.12
C PHE A 267 -1.48 13.96 19.63
N LEU A 268 -2.20 13.17 18.82
CA LEU A 268 -2.05 13.08 17.37
C LEU A 268 -2.94 14.06 16.61
N TRP A 269 -4.03 14.57 17.24
CA TRP A 269 -5.07 15.29 16.53
C TRP A 269 -4.61 16.61 15.92
N ASP A 270 -3.71 17.37 16.59
CA ASP A 270 -3.18 18.62 16.04
C ASP A 270 -2.41 18.38 14.73
N TYR A 271 -1.58 17.34 14.71
CA TYR A 271 -0.85 16.98 13.50
C TYR A 271 -1.80 16.53 12.38
N HIS A 272 -2.78 15.67 12.70
CA HIS A 272 -3.73 15.19 11.71
C HIS A 272 -4.65 16.28 11.19
N TYR A 273 -5.11 17.21 12.02
CA TYR A 273 -5.89 18.36 11.59
C TYR A 273 -5.12 19.23 10.58
N ARG A 274 -3.87 19.54 10.87
CA ARG A 274 -3.05 20.41 10.00
C ARG A 274 -2.58 19.75 8.71
N VAL A 275 -2.44 18.44 8.69
CA VAL A 275 -1.75 17.75 7.58
C VAL A 275 -2.70 16.88 6.78
N TYR A 276 -3.64 16.19 7.44
CA TYR A 276 -4.39 15.11 6.79
C TYR A 276 -5.89 15.32 6.70
N TRP A 277 -6.58 15.73 7.79
CA TRP A 277 -8.04 15.66 7.82
C TRP A 277 -8.70 16.52 6.75
N ASP A 278 -8.33 17.81 6.67
CA ASP A 278 -8.85 18.72 5.65
C ASP A 278 -8.46 18.27 4.24
N LEU A 279 -7.18 17.99 4.02
CA LEU A 279 -6.69 17.53 2.72
C LEU A 279 -7.43 16.25 2.28
N THR A 280 -7.56 15.26 3.17
CA THR A 280 -8.23 13.99 2.86
C THR A 280 -9.70 14.22 2.55
N GLN A 281 -10.42 14.95 3.43
CA GLN A 281 -11.83 15.27 3.19
C GLN A 281 -12.02 15.92 1.82
N ARG A 282 -11.27 16.98 1.54
CA ARG A 282 -11.39 17.77 0.31
C ARG A 282 -11.11 16.95 -0.94
N ILE A 283 -9.98 16.25 -1.04
CA ILE A 283 -9.60 15.56 -2.28
C ILE A 283 -10.51 14.36 -2.60
N TYR A 284 -11.03 13.67 -1.59
CA TYR A 284 -11.97 12.58 -1.83
C TYR A 284 -13.39 13.07 -2.07
N ARG A 285 -13.79 14.19 -1.46
CA ARG A 285 -15.06 14.85 -1.77
C ARG A 285 -15.03 15.38 -3.21
N GLU A 286 -13.95 16.04 -3.64
CA GLU A 286 -13.78 16.49 -5.04
C GLU A 286 -13.93 15.33 -6.02
N GLU A 287 -13.36 14.16 -5.70
CA GLU A 287 -13.44 12.98 -6.56
C GLU A 287 -14.87 12.44 -6.70
N VAL A 288 -15.64 12.40 -5.62
CA VAL A 288 -16.97 11.76 -5.68
C VAL A 288 -18.13 12.74 -5.75
N ASP A 289 -17.91 14.02 -5.44
CA ASP A 289 -18.91 15.08 -5.40
C ASP A 289 -18.34 16.46 -5.76
N PRO A 290 -17.81 16.65 -6.97
CA PRO A 290 -17.23 17.91 -7.41
C PRO A 290 -18.26 19.06 -7.49
N ALA A 291 -19.56 18.77 -7.35
CA ALA A 291 -20.61 19.79 -7.37
C ALA A 291 -20.86 20.44 -5.99
N PHE A 292 -20.19 19.97 -4.93
CA PHE A 292 -20.27 20.60 -3.63
C PHE A 292 -19.30 21.79 -3.58
N ASP A 293 -19.82 22.96 -3.28
CA ASP A 293 -19.09 24.26 -3.21
C ASP A 293 -19.03 24.89 -1.81
N GLY A 294 -19.51 24.13 -0.80
CA GLY A 294 -19.49 24.55 0.62
C GLY A 294 -18.17 24.27 1.34
N ASP A 295 -18.12 24.60 2.63
CA ASP A 295 -17.01 24.24 3.49
C ASP A 295 -16.98 22.72 3.73
N ASP A 296 -15.83 22.09 3.62
CA ASP A 296 -15.65 20.65 3.81
C ASP A 296 -16.03 20.19 5.25
N ALA A 297 -15.94 21.07 6.25
CA ALA A 297 -16.43 20.82 7.61
C ALA A 297 -17.97 20.72 7.68
N ASP A 298 -18.69 21.34 6.74
CA ASP A 298 -20.16 21.33 6.67
C ASP A 298 -20.71 20.26 5.71
N TYR A 299 -19.83 19.44 5.13
CA TYR A 299 -20.26 18.39 4.23
C TYR A 299 -21.11 17.35 4.94
N ASP A 300 -22.31 17.11 4.43
CA ASP A 300 -23.25 16.08 4.91
C ASP A 300 -23.42 14.99 3.85
N TYR A 301 -22.71 13.90 4.01
CA TYR A 301 -22.76 12.74 3.13
C TYR A 301 -24.19 12.13 3.06
N ALA A 302 -24.90 12.11 4.20
CA ALA A 302 -26.24 11.51 4.28
C ALA A 302 -27.28 12.27 3.45
N ALA A 303 -27.12 13.58 3.31
CA ALA A 303 -27.98 14.43 2.48
C ALA A 303 -27.69 14.29 0.97
N ARG A 304 -26.75 13.44 0.55
CA ARG A 304 -26.26 13.37 -0.83
C ARG A 304 -26.40 11.98 -1.45
N PRO A 305 -27.61 11.47 -1.72
CA PRO A 305 -27.82 10.11 -2.22
C PRO A 305 -27.23 9.87 -3.62
N ALA A 306 -26.97 10.93 -4.41
CA ALA A 306 -26.27 10.81 -5.68
C ALA A 306 -24.80 10.39 -5.48
N VAL A 307 -24.14 10.90 -4.44
CA VAL A 307 -22.77 10.54 -4.08
C VAL A 307 -22.69 9.11 -3.58
N ALA A 308 -23.65 8.65 -2.79
CA ALA A 308 -23.74 7.25 -2.37
C ALA A 308 -23.78 6.30 -3.58
N ARG A 309 -24.43 6.67 -4.68
CA ARG A 309 -24.39 5.90 -5.95
C ARG A 309 -23.02 5.90 -6.61
N VAL A 310 -22.27 7.00 -6.54
CA VAL A 310 -20.88 7.04 -7.02
C VAL A 310 -20.02 6.10 -6.17
N VAL A 311 -20.06 6.25 -4.84
CA VAL A 311 -19.30 5.43 -3.89
C VAL A 311 -19.66 3.94 -4.02
N SER A 312 -20.89 3.58 -4.41
CA SER A 312 -21.29 2.18 -4.59
C SER A 312 -20.44 1.44 -5.63
N ARG A 313 -19.81 2.14 -6.60
CA ARG A 313 -18.94 1.54 -7.62
C ARG A 313 -17.61 1.04 -7.06
N ILE A 314 -17.20 1.58 -5.93
CA ILE A 314 -15.93 1.27 -5.26
C ILE A 314 -16.14 0.63 -3.88
N SER A 315 -17.39 0.43 -3.47
CA SER A 315 -17.73 -0.09 -2.14
C SER A 315 -17.25 -1.50 -1.93
N LEU A 316 -16.83 -1.75 -0.68
CA LEU A 316 -16.55 -3.07 -0.16
C LEU A 316 -17.84 -3.72 0.37
N THR A 317 -17.87 -5.05 0.35
CA THR A 317 -19.05 -5.86 0.68
C THR A 317 -18.79 -6.91 1.77
N GLY A 318 -17.52 -7.12 2.15
CA GLY A 318 -17.09 -8.19 3.03
C GLY A 318 -17.08 -9.58 2.39
N ARG A 319 -17.42 -9.70 1.10
CA ARG A 319 -17.50 -10.99 0.39
C ARG A 319 -16.15 -11.46 -0.14
N ILE A 320 -15.14 -11.47 0.73
CA ILE A 320 -13.81 -11.96 0.37
C ILE A 320 -13.87 -13.41 -0.12
N GLY A 321 -13.15 -13.71 -1.21
CA GLY A 321 -13.07 -15.05 -1.78
C GLY A 321 -11.79 -15.82 -1.44
N LYS A 322 -10.87 -15.20 -0.69
CA LYS A 322 -9.56 -15.76 -0.29
C LYS A 322 -9.21 -15.34 1.13
N PRO A 323 -8.28 -16.05 1.80
CA PRO A 323 -7.78 -15.65 3.12
C PRO A 323 -7.28 -14.22 3.17
N LEU A 324 -7.67 -13.49 4.22
CA LEU A 324 -7.28 -12.13 4.51
C LEU A 324 -6.80 -12.01 5.96
N ILE A 325 -5.64 -11.37 6.16
CA ILE A 325 -5.21 -10.88 7.47
C ILE A 325 -5.29 -9.36 7.45
N THR A 326 -6.07 -8.78 8.36
CA THR A 326 -6.17 -7.33 8.56
C THR A 326 -5.45 -6.96 9.85
N LEU A 327 -4.63 -5.92 9.78
CA LEU A 327 -4.02 -5.23 10.93
C LEU A 327 -4.58 -3.82 11.01
N HIS A 328 -4.88 -3.34 12.24
CA HIS A 328 -5.29 -1.95 12.44
C HIS A 328 -4.83 -1.44 13.81
N GLY A 329 -4.21 -0.26 13.83
CA GLY A 329 -3.76 0.40 15.06
C GLY A 329 -4.93 0.99 15.85
N THR A 330 -4.92 0.79 17.17
CA THR A 330 -6.03 1.29 18.01
C THR A 330 -6.03 2.81 18.18
N LEU A 331 -4.94 3.50 17.87
CA LEU A 331 -4.80 4.95 17.93
C LEU A 331 -4.79 5.61 16.54
N ASP A 332 -5.23 4.88 15.49
CA ASP A 332 -5.31 5.46 14.15
C ASP A 332 -6.17 6.74 14.16
N SER A 333 -5.49 7.86 13.92
CA SER A 333 -6.09 9.18 13.92
C SER A 333 -6.35 9.72 12.50
N LEU A 334 -6.30 8.85 11.48
CA LEU A 334 -6.75 9.15 10.13
C LEU A 334 -7.95 8.31 9.74
N LEU A 335 -7.89 6.99 9.96
CA LEU A 335 -8.95 6.03 9.72
C LEU A 335 -9.38 5.41 11.06
N PRO A 336 -10.29 6.03 11.82
CA PRO A 336 -10.64 5.51 13.15
C PRO A 336 -11.07 4.05 13.06
N ILE A 337 -10.42 3.19 13.83
CA ILE A 337 -10.60 1.74 13.79
C ILE A 337 -12.08 1.33 13.92
N SER A 338 -12.85 2.05 14.75
CA SER A 338 -14.27 1.83 14.99
C SER A 338 -15.16 2.12 13.78
N ARG A 339 -14.67 2.94 12.83
CA ARG A 339 -15.36 3.34 11.59
C ARG A 339 -14.83 2.64 10.36
N ASP A 340 -13.71 1.94 10.46
CA ASP A 340 -13.04 1.25 9.38
C ASP A 340 -12.98 -0.27 9.60
N SER A 341 -11.85 -0.82 10.08
CA SER A 341 -11.63 -2.27 10.12
C SER A 341 -12.60 -3.02 11.05
N ASP A 342 -13.06 -2.40 12.14
CA ASP A 342 -14.11 -3.01 12.98
C ASP A 342 -15.45 -3.16 12.21
N VAL A 343 -15.75 -2.23 11.33
CA VAL A 343 -16.93 -2.32 10.44
C VAL A 343 -16.70 -3.39 9.39
N TYR A 344 -15.52 -3.40 8.77
CA TYR A 344 -15.20 -4.35 7.72
C TYR A 344 -15.19 -5.80 8.23
N ASP A 345 -14.67 -6.06 9.44
CA ASP A 345 -14.74 -7.37 10.09
C ASP A 345 -16.19 -7.86 10.29
N ARG A 346 -17.08 -6.95 10.76
CA ARG A 346 -18.51 -7.25 10.85
C ARG A 346 -19.14 -7.54 9.48
N MET A 347 -18.75 -6.81 8.44
CA MET A 347 -19.24 -7.06 7.07
C MET A 347 -18.80 -8.44 6.57
N ILE A 348 -17.53 -8.82 6.78
CA ILE A 348 -17.00 -10.15 6.42
C ILE A 348 -17.79 -11.26 7.17
N THR A 349 -18.04 -11.03 8.45
CA THR A 349 -18.81 -11.98 9.29
C THR A 349 -20.26 -12.10 8.78
N ALA A 350 -20.92 -10.98 8.50
CA ALA A 350 -22.28 -10.96 7.96
C ALA A 350 -22.36 -11.60 6.55
N ALA A 351 -21.29 -11.51 5.76
CA ALA A 351 -21.19 -12.16 4.46
C ALA A 351 -20.90 -13.69 4.57
N GLY A 352 -20.77 -14.25 5.78
CA GLY A 352 -20.45 -15.65 6.01
C GLY A 352 -19.00 -16.03 5.66
N ARG A 353 -18.08 -15.06 5.71
CA ARG A 353 -16.67 -15.24 5.33
C ARG A 353 -15.69 -15.19 6.49
N ALA A 354 -16.14 -15.16 7.75
CA ALA A 354 -15.30 -15.11 8.95
C ALA A 354 -14.22 -16.23 8.99
N GLY A 355 -14.49 -17.39 8.39
CA GLY A 355 -13.52 -18.47 8.26
C GLY A 355 -12.27 -18.14 7.43
N LEU A 356 -12.37 -17.14 6.54
CA LEU A 356 -11.29 -16.64 5.68
C LEU A 356 -10.61 -15.39 6.26
N HIS A 357 -11.01 -14.92 7.44
CA HIS A 357 -10.49 -13.66 7.99
C HIS A 357 -9.75 -13.88 9.30
N ARG A 358 -8.68 -13.11 9.50
CA ARG A 358 -8.01 -12.87 10.77
C ARG A 358 -7.84 -11.38 10.93
N TYR A 359 -8.27 -10.85 12.05
CA TYR A 359 -8.20 -9.43 12.35
C TYR A 359 -7.45 -9.19 13.66
N TYR A 360 -6.36 -8.44 13.57
CA TYR A 360 -5.53 -8.08 14.71
C TYR A 360 -5.54 -6.58 14.93
N ARG A 361 -6.09 -6.17 16.08
CA ARG A 361 -6.03 -4.79 16.57
C ARG A 361 -4.70 -4.59 17.26
N ILE A 362 -3.91 -3.65 16.81
CA ILE A 362 -2.57 -3.40 17.36
C ILE A 362 -2.65 -2.26 18.36
N GLU A 363 -2.55 -2.60 19.65
CA GLU A 363 -2.61 -1.61 20.74
C GLU A 363 -1.45 -0.62 20.64
N GLY A 364 -1.77 0.68 20.65
CA GLY A 364 -0.81 1.76 20.47
C GLY A 364 -0.35 2.00 19.04
N GLY A 365 -0.85 1.25 18.04
CA GLY A 365 -0.60 1.54 16.62
C GLY A 365 -1.34 2.78 16.15
N ASN A 366 -0.70 3.56 15.27
CA ASN A 366 -1.31 4.66 14.51
C ASN A 366 -1.35 4.29 13.03
N HIS A 367 -1.96 5.10 12.19
CA HIS A 367 -2.16 4.85 10.77
C HIS A 367 -0.89 4.41 10.02
N VAL A 368 0.23 5.08 10.30
CA VAL A 368 1.56 4.78 9.77
C VAL A 368 2.63 5.01 10.83
N ASP A 369 3.82 4.48 10.61
CA ASP A 369 4.92 4.54 11.60
C ASP A 369 5.72 5.85 11.59
N GLY A 370 5.33 6.84 10.78
CA GLY A 370 6.10 8.09 10.64
C GLY A 370 6.18 8.92 11.93
N LEU A 371 5.24 8.75 12.87
CA LEU A 371 5.24 9.45 14.15
C LEU A 371 5.78 8.61 15.32
N VAL A 372 6.15 7.35 15.09
CA VAL A 372 6.68 6.47 16.15
C VAL A 372 7.99 7.04 16.74
N ASP A 373 8.85 7.59 15.88
CA ASP A 373 10.13 8.18 16.34
C ASP A 373 9.91 9.49 17.12
N VAL A 374 8.75 10.14 16.97
CA VAL A 374 8.36 11.35 17.72
C VAL A 374 7.72 10.99 19.06
N TYR A 375 6.92 9.93 19.10
CA TYR A 375 6.17 9.49 20.29
C TYR A 375 6.50 8.04 20.68
N PRO A 376 7.80 7.68 20.89
CA PRO A 376 8.21 6.29 21.06
C PRO A 376 7.71 5.64 22.36
N GLN A 377 7.21 6.45 23.33
CA GLN A 377 6.67 5.96 24.61
C GLN A 377 5.19 5.60 24.53
N VAL A 378 4.49 6.04 23.47
CA VAL A 378 3.04 5.88 23.33
C VAL A 378 2.71 5.08 22.07
N LEU A 379 3.38 5.38 20.95
CA LEU A 379 3.12 4.72 19.68
C LEU A 379 3.94 3.44 19.52
N ARG A 380 3.28 2.44 19.00
CA ARG A 380 3.86 1.17 18.60
C ARG A 380 4.01 1.10 17.07
N PRO A 381 5.18 0.69 16.54
CA PRO A 381 5.35 0.55 15.10
C PRO A 381 4.49 -0.60 14.56
N MET A 382 3.79 -0.34 13.47
CA MET A 382 2.93 -1.29 12.77
C MET A 382 3.72 -2.20 11.81
N ALA A 383 4.82 -1.71 11.22
CA ALA A 383 5.59 -2.47 10.22
C ALA A 383 6.10 -3.83 10.74
N PRO A 384 6.62 -3.98 11.98
CA PRO A 384 6.96 -5.29 12.52
C PRO A 384 5.76 -6.24 12.61
N CYS A 385 4.58 -5.71 12.98
CA CYS A 385 3.33 -6.48 13.04
C CYS A 385 2.91 -6.94 11.63
N PHE A 386 3.04 -6.07 10.65
CA PHE A 386 2.76 -6.40 9.26
C PHE A 386 3.68 -7.52 8.75
N ARG A 387 4.98 -7.47 9.05
CA ARG A 387 5.94 -8.52 8.67
C ARG A 387 5.58 -9.88 9.29
N THR A 388 5.17 -9.89 10.57
CA THR A 388 4.68 -11.10 11.23
C THR A 388 3.40 -11.62 10.56
N ALA A 389 2.45 -10.74 10.25
CA ALA A 389 1.21 -11.10 9.57
C ALA A 389 1.46 -11.62 8.14
N PHE A 390 2.43 -11.04 7.43
CA PHE A 390 2.83 -11.52 6.10
C PHE A 390 3.41 -12.94 6.17
N THR A 391 4.28 -13.21 7.13
CA THR A 391 4.79 -14.57 7.39
C THR A 391 3.65 -15.53 7.74
N ALA A 392 2.74 -15.12 8.63
CA ALA A 392 1.57 -15.91 9.00
C ALA A 392 0.63 -16.19 7.81
N MET A 393 0.47 -15.23 6.88
CA MET A 393 -0.27 -15.45 5.62
C MET A 393 0.45 -16.50 4.75
N ALA A 394 1.76 -16.39 4.59
CA ALA A 394 2.54 -17.36 3.84
C ALA A 394 2.41 -18.79 4.43
N ASP A 395 2.37 -18.89 5.75
CA ASP A 395 2.13 -20.16 6.47
C ASP A 395 0.69 -20.66 6.27
N TRP A 396 -0.29 -19.76 6.33
CA TRP A 396 -1.69 -20.12 6.08
C TRP A 396 -1.88 -20.75 4.71
N LEU A 397 -1.24 -20.17 3.70
CA LEU A 397 -1.27 -20.72 2.34
C LEU A 397 -0.55 -22.07 2.20
N ARG A 398 0.24 -22.46 3.21
CA ARG A 398 0.83 -23.81 3.35
C ARG A 398 0.03 -24.76 4.25
N GLY A 399 -1.12 -24.31 4.76
CA GLY A 399 -2.01 -25.10 5.61
C GLY A 399 -1.86 -24.85 7.12
N VAL A 400 -0.98 -23.93 7.55
CA VAL A 400 -0.81 -23.55 8.96
C VAL A 400 -1.64 -22.32 9.25
N ARG A 401 -2.79 -22.50 9.86
CA ARG A 401 -3.74 -21.40 10.11
C ARG A 401 -3.20 -20.44 11.17
N PRO A 402 -3.28 -19.11 10.95
CA PRO A 402 -2.88 -18.12 11.97
C PRO A 402 -3.72 -18.21 13.25
N PRO A 403 -3.22 -17.71 14.37
CA PRO A 403 -4.00 -17.57 15.61
C PRO A 403 -5.35 -16.87 15.38
N ALA A 404 -6.27 -17.04 16.32
CA ALA A 404 -7.56 -16.34 16.26
C ALA A 404 -7.38 -14.82 16.28
N SER A 405 -8.34 -14.09 15.70
CA SER A 405 -8.39 -12.62 15.78
C SER A 405 -8.30 -12.16 17.23
N ALA A 406 -7.49 -11.13 17.49
CA ALA A 406 -7.21 -10.65 18.84
C ALA A 406 -6.80 -9.17 18.85
N THR A 407 -6.81 -8.56 20.03
CA THR A 407 -6.06 -7.33 20.29
C THR A 407 -4.66 -7.71 20.76
N ILE A 408 -3.65 -7.20 20.07
CA ILE A 408 -2.23 -7.50 20.33
C ILE A 408 -1.65 -6.37 21.17
N GLY A 409 -1.40 -6.66 22.43
CA GLY A 409 -0.79 -5.73 23.38
C GLY A 409 0.67 -5.43 23.06
N PRO A 410 1.27 -4.41 23.70
CA PRO A 410 2.67 -4.08 23.54
C PRO A 410 3.54 -5.27 24.01
N SER A 411 4.47 -5.69 23.13
CA SER A 411 5.42 -6.77 23.40
C SER A 411 6.85 -6.24 23.26
N ALA A 412 7.74 -6.66 24.14
CA ALA A 412 9.16 -6.27 24.11
C ALA A 412 9.94 -6.87 22.92
N ALA A 413 9.43 -7.90 22.26
CA ALA A 413 10.11 -8.60 21.18
C ALA A 413 9.18 -8.81 19.99
N GLY A 414 9.26 -7.94 18.97
CA GLY A 414 8.48 -8.08 17.75
C GLY A 414 6.98 -7.86 17.95
N CYS A 415 6.17 -8.48 17.11
CA CYS A 415 4.71 -8.41 17.19
C CYS A 415 4.13 -9.83 17.04
N PRO A 416 4.15 -10.66 18.09
CA PRO A 416 3.50 -11.97 18.03
C PRO A 416 2.00 -11.79 17.85
N LEU A 417 1.38 -12.61 17.01
CA LEU A 417 -0.08 -12.58 16.75
C LEU A 417 -0.88 -13.39 17.75
N SER A 418 -0.27 -13.83 18.83
CA SER A 418 -0.90 -14.61 19.92
C SER A 418 -0.44 -14.10 21.27
#